data_2e439da8a5d6ce95d57831a9514322b8
#
_entry.id   2e439da8a5d6ce95d57831a9514322b8
#
_cell.length_a   1.000
_cell.length_b   1.000
_cell.length_c   1.000
_cell.angle_alpha   90.00
_cell.angle_beta   90.00
_cell.angle_gamma   90.00
#
_symmetry.space_group_name_H-M   'P 1'
#
loop_
_entity.id
_entity.type
_entity.pdbx_description
1 polymer ?
#
loop_
_entity_poly.entity_id
_entity_poly.type
_entity_poly.pdbx_seq_one_letter_code
_entity_poly.pdbx_strand_id
1 'polypeptide(L)'
;MRSALFALILIVYGMPALSTQTLQPILQIYASEIAKPSRKSVGETIDAIAAAGLPQVTVFFEQWSQKNIWQHNDGTFFVATAAGDSLTLTDLDTQETTTGSKSDFKQIKPNGGVRRLIGTALVQFQLLDPDLSRREAAVDSIARRPEAAQLAPLLASIDGEVDRILKARKIQLANFMAASFATVTQERLVAINSLSVDTSVEARAVLNQILATSTEVASVIPEGNIARVLDPLVAPDQFYDVLVEANLAPPKQTASDIKKALEANIVEGRIAGFPLVQMDNPLMREVAYTALAREGLVPALITEAARDAALSSHVFYERYAEPNAQITTAAHAARKSANNRVATAQFAD
;
A
#
# COMPACT_ATOMS: atom_id res chain seq x y z
N MET A 1 -71.80 24.68 -53.49
CA MET A 1 -70.40 24.26 -53.64
C MET A 1 -69.59 25.02 -52.62
N ARG A 2 -69.17 24.37 -51.49
CA ARG A 2 -68.32 24.94 -50.41
C ARG A 2 -67.10 24.08 -50.36
N SER A 3 -65.92 24.59 -50.81
CA SER A 3 -64.64 23.98 -50.73
C SER A 3 -64.07 24.23 -49.33
N ALA A 4 -63.86 23.17 -48.56
CA ALA A 4 -63.12 23.22 -47.28
C ALA A 4 -61.62 22.98 -47.54
N LEU A 5 -60.85 24.00 -47.26
CA LEU A 5 -59.36 23.92 -47.30
C LEU A 5 -58.86 23.33 -45.97
N PHE A 6 -58.31 22.12 -46.00
CA PHE A 6 -57.65 21.50 -44.86
C PHE A 6 -56.21 22.01 -44.81
N ALA A 7 -55.87 22.83 -43.82
CA ALA A 7 -54.49 23.21 -43.52
C ALA A 7 -53.85 22.13 -42.67
N LEU A 8 -52.85 21.43 -43.23
CA LEU A 8 -52.06 20.42 -42.56
C LEU A 8 -50.95 21.16 -41.71
N ILE A 9 -51.13 21.24 -40.40
CA ILE A 9 -50.12 21.76 -39.49
C ILE A 9 -49.11 20.63 -39.19
N LEU A 10 -47.91 20.72 -39.77
CA LEU A 10 -46.76 19.85 -39.43
C LEU A 10 -46.18 20.33 -38.09
N ILE A 11 -46.49 19.62 -37.01
CA ILE A 11 -45.85 19.83 -35.71
C ILE A 11 -44.48 19.10 -35.79
N VAL A 12 -43.40 19.86 -35.98
CA VAL A 12 -42.04 19.37 -35.85
C VAL A 12 -41.74 19.25 -34.34
N TYR A 13 -41.86 18.05 -33.81
CA TYR A 13 -41.33 17.74 -32.50
C TYR A 13 -39.78 17.87 -32.55
N GLY A 14 -39.26 18.95 -32.05
CA GLY A 14 -37.83 19.10 -31.77
C GLY A 14 -37.43 18.05 -30.72
N MET A 15 -36.75 17.00 -31.16
CA MET A 15 -36.10 16.09 -30.22
C MET A 15 -35.11 16.94 -29.42
N PRO A 16 -35.10 16.87 -28.05
CA PRO A 16 -34.04 17.48 -27.29
C PRO A 16 -32.73 16.84 -27.74
N ALA A 17 -31.80 17.64 -28.20
CA ALA A 17 -30.43 17.21 -28.42
C ALA A 17 -29.93 16.66 -27.08
N LEU A 18 -29.70 15.35 -27.02
CA LEU A 18 -28.97 14.75 -25.93
C LEU A 18 -27.60 15.46 -25.88
N SER A 19 -27.42 16.35 -24.91
CA SER A 19 -26.14 16.96 -24.64
C SER A 19 -25.20 15.82 -24.31
N THR A 20 -24.40 15.36 -25.26
CA THR A 20 -23.31 14.42 -25.00
C THR A 20 -22.34 15.13 -24.06
N GLN A 21 -22.30 14.71 -22.81
CA GLN A 21 -21.27 15.22 -21.90
C GLN A 21 -19.91 14.88 -22.48
N THR A 22 -19.06 15.89 -22.56
CA THR A 22 -17.72 15.81 -23.13
C THR A 22 -16.68 15.81 -22.04
N LEU A 23 -15.55 15.15 -22.26
CA LEU A 23 -14.48 15.00 -21.27
C LEU A 23 -13.60 16.27 -21.18
N GLN A 24 -13.40 16.97 -22.31
CA GLN A 24 -12.51 18.14 -22.36
C GLN A 24 -12.80 19.21 -21.30
N PRO A 25 -14.06 19.65 -21.05
CA PRO A 25 -14.33 20.65 -20.00
C PRO A 25 -13.86 20.21 -18.62
N ILE A 26 -13.98 18.90 -18.31
CA ILE A 26 -13.52 18.34 -17.04
C ILE A 26 -11.98 18.36 -16.98
N LEU A 27 -11.31 17.97 -18.06
CA LEU A 27 -9.84 18.01 -18.12
C LEU A 27 -9.32 19.45 -18.01
N GLN A 28 -10.05 20.45 -18.53
CA GLN A 28 -9.65 21.85 -18.43
C GLN A 28 -9.66 22.36 -16.96
N ILE A 29 -10.60 21.90 -16.13
CA ILE A 29 -10.63 22.24 -14.70
C ILE A 29 -9.32 21.82 -14.02
N TYR A 30 -8.76 20.67 -14.42
CA TYR A 30 -7.56 20.09 -13.83
C TYR A 30 -6.31 20.21 -14.73
N ALA A 31 -6.33 21.09 -15.74
CA ALA A 31 -5.28 21.16 -16.76
C ALA A 31 -3.87 21.37 -16.19
N SER A 32 -3.72 22.18 -15.15
CA SER A 32 -2.43 22.43 -14.52
C SER A 32 -1.84 21.19 -13.84
N GLU A 33 -2.69 20.40 -13.17
CA GLU A 33 -2.28 19.20 -12.48
C GLU A 33 -1.99 18.04 -13.46
N ILE A 34 -2.79 17.94 -14.52
CA ILE A 34 -2.57 16.98 -15.60
C ILE A 34 -1.27 17.29 -16.34
N ALA A 35 -0.96 18.57 -16.59
CA ALA A 35 0.24 19.01 -17.31
C ALA A 35 1.54 18.75 -16.52
N LYS A 36 1.49 18.78 -15.18
CA LYS A 36 2.64 18.55 -14.29
C LYS A 36 2.25 17.63 -13.12
N PRO A 37 1.90 16.37 -13.40
CA PRO A 37 1.32 15.50 -12.40
C PRO A 37 2.34 15.12 -11.32
N SER A 38 1.96 15.30 -10.05
CA SER A 38 2.70 14.89 -8.87
C SER A 38 1.97 13.75 -8.16
N ARG A 39 2.68 12.69 -7.72
CA ARG A 39 2.08 11.61 -6.92
C ARG A 39 1.36 12.12 -5.67
N LYS A 40 1.78 13.28 -5.12
CA LYS A 40 1.23 13.80 -3.87
C LYS A 40 -0.11 14.51 -4.06
N SER A 41 -0.37 15.08 -5.24
CA SER A 41 -1.53 15.95 -5.50
C SER A 41 -2.50 15.41 -6.55
N VAL A 42 -2.04 14.61 -7.51
CA VAL A 42 -2.85 14.16 -8.67
C VAL A 42 -3.97 13.17 -8.31
N GLY A 43 -3.97 12.59 -7.09
CA GLY A 43 -4.99 11.62 -6.67
C GLY A 43 -6.40 12.17 -6.77
N GLU A 44 -6.66 13.32 -6.19
CA GLU A 44 -7.98 14.00 -6.24
C GLU A 44 -8.41 14.32 -7.67
N THR A 45 -7.46 14.70 -8.53
CA THR A 45 -7.72 14.94 -9.95
C THR A 45 -8.16 13.66 -10.68
N ILE A 46 -7.46 12.55 -10.44
CA ILE A 46 -7.79 11.24 -11.01
C ILE A 46 -9.18 10.79 -10.55
N ASP A 47 -9.46 10.92 -9.25
CA ASP A 47 -10.75 10.54 -8.66
C ASP A 47 -11.90 11.40 -9.23
N ALA A 48 -11.70 12.70 -9.39
CA ALA A 48 -12.70 13.60 -9.97
C ALA A 48 -12.98 13.30 -11.45
N ILE A 49 -11.94 13.01 -12.25
CA ILE A 49 -12.09 12.59 -13.64
C ILE A 49 -12.80 11.23 -13.72
N ALA A 50 -12.44 10.29 -12.86
CA ALA A 50 -13.07 8.97 -12.79
C ALA A 50 -14.56 9.05 -12.41
N ALA A 51 -14.91 9.92 -11.47
CA ALA A 51 -16.27 10.15 -11.00
C ALA A 51 -17.20 10.74 -12.09
N ALA A 52 -16.65 11.29 -13.18
CA ALA A 52 -17.45 11.77 -14.31
C ALA A 52 -18.21 10.65 -15.04
N GLY A 53 -17.73 9.39 -14.93
CA GLY A 53 -18.41 8.22 -15.49
C GLY A 53 -18.52 8.19 -17.01
N LEU A 54 -17.74 9.05 -17.71
CA LEU A 54 -17.79 9.15 -19.17
C LEU A 54 -17.01 8.00 -19.83
N PRO A 55 -17.47 7.44 -20.94
CA PRO A 55 -16.76 6.37 -21.66
C PRO A 55 -15.32 6.76 -22.05
N GLN A 56 -15.11 8.05 -22.38
CA GLN A 56 -13.82 8.60 -22.79
C GLN A 56 -12.76 8.56 -21.67
N VAL A 57 -13.16 8.50 -20.39
CA VAL A 57 -12.25 8.49 -19.23
C VAL A 57 -11.31 7.29 -19.27
N THR A 58 -11.83 6.12 -19.66
CA THR A 58 -11.01 4.90 -19.77
C THR A 58 -9.89 5.09 -20.79
N VAL A 59 -10.24 5.57 -21.99
CA VAL A 59 -9.28 5.86 -23.06
C VAL A 59 -8.27 6.91 -22.60
N PHE A 60 -8.73 7.99 -21.98
CA PHE A 60 -7.85 9.04 -21.48
C PHE A 60 -6.83 8.49 -20.47
N PHE A 61 -7.25 7.72 -19.47
CA PHE A 61 -6.36 7.15 -18.47
C PHE A 61 -5.36 6.14 -19.05
N GLU A 62 -5.81 5.27 -19.98
CA GLU A 62 -4.93 4.33 -20.67
C GLU A 62 -3.84 5.08 -21.45
N GLN A 63 -4.24 6.05 -22.28
CA GLN A 63 -3.33 6.84 -23.10
C GLN A 63 -2.42 7.74 -22.24
N TRP A 64 -2.93 8.26 -21.12
CA TRP A 64 -2.11 9.03 -20.18
C TRP A 64 -1.03 8.15 -19.53
N SER A 65 -1.38 6.95 -19.08
CA SER A 65 -0.41 6.00 -18.51
C SER A 65 0.68 5.60 -19.51
N GLN A 66 0.34 5.53 -20.81
CA GLN A 66 1.23 5.21 -21.92
C GLN A 66 2.04 6.43 -22.42
N LYS A 67 1.80 7.63 -21.89
CA LYS A 67 2.42 8.90 -22.29
C LYS A 67 2.00 9.37 -23.69
N ASN A 68 0.83 9.00 -24.14
CA ASN A 68 0.29 9.39 -25.45
C ASN A 68 -0.62 10.62 -25.37
N ILE A 69 -0.80 11.21 -24.17
CA ILE A 69 -1.55 12.46 -24.01
C ILE A 69 -0.63 13.64 -24.25
N TRP A 70 -1.09 14.53 -25.09
CA TRP A 70 -0.45 15.79 -25.41
C TRP A 70 -1.41 16.95 -25.18
N GLN A 71 -0.90 18.06 -24.67
CA GLN A 71 -1.65 19.30 -24.45
C GLN A 71 -1.25 20.33 -25.49
N HIS A 72 -2.22 20.87 -26.20
CA HIS A 72 -2.04 22.00 -27.09
C HIS A 72 -1.83 23.31 -26.29
N ASN A 73 -1.26 24.34 -26.93
CA ASN A 73 -0.99 25.63 -26.31
C ASN A 73 -2.23 26.37 -25.78
N ASP A 74 -3.42 26.06 -26.31
CA ASP A 74 -4.72 26.59 -25.82
C ASP A 74 -5.27 25.83 -24.58
N GLY A 75 -4.56 24.76 -24.17
CA GLY A 75 -4.94 23.93 -23.02
C GLY A 75 -5.66 22.63 -23.38
N THR A 76 -6.12 22.45 -24.63
CA THR A 76 -6.87 21.25 -25.05
C THR A 76 -5.99 20.00 -25.05
N PHE A 77 -6.56 18.85 -24.63
CA PHE A 77 -5.84 17.57 -24.57
C PHE A 77 -6.22 16.64 -25.72
N PHE A 78 -5.22 15.97 -26.27
CA PHE A 78 -5.35 15.03 -27.39
C PHE A 78 -4.60 13.73 -27.08
N VAL A 79 -5.08 12.62 -27.63
CA VAL A 79 -4.22 11.45 -27.83
C VAL A 79 -3.38 11.73 -29.07
N ALA A 80 -2.06 11.55 -28.97
CA ALA A 80 -1.22 11.81 -30.13
C ALA A 80 -0.09 10.80 -30.31
N THR A 81 0.22 10.54 -31.59
CA THR A 81 1.37 9.75 -32.02
C THR A 81 2.31 10.64 -32.82
N ALA A 82 3.60 10.64 -32.43
CA ALA A 82 4.61 11.47 -33.08
C ALA A 82 5.18 10.77 -34.34
N ALA A 83 5.26 11.52 -35.42
CA ALA A 83 5.93 11.13 -36.67
C ALA A 83 6.85 12.28 -37.12
N GLY A 84 8.11 12.24 -36.69
CA GLY A 84 9.07 13.34 -36.92
C GLY A 84 8.63 14.61 -36.18
N ASP A 85 8.47 15.71 -36.92
CA ASP A 85 8.05 17.02 -36.41
C ASP A 85 6.53 17.22 -36.43
N SER A 86 5.79 16.21 -36.89
CA SER A 86 4.31 16.21 -36.91
C SER A 86 3.72 15.27 -35.87
N LEU A 87 2.52 15.61 -35.41
CA LEU A 87 1.70 14.76 -34.57
C LEU A 87 0.43 14.37 -35.33
N THR A 88 0.07 13.10 -35.25
CA THR A 88 -1.29 12.65 -35.55
C THR A 88 -2.08 12.74 -34.25
N LEU A 89 -3.11 13.57 -34.22
CA LEU A 89 -3.91 13.94 -33.07
C LEU A 89 -5.27 13.29 -33.17
N THR A 90 -5.74 12.67 -32.11
CA THR A 90 -7.11 12.17 -31.98
C THR A 90 -7.80 12.93 -30.85
N ASP A 91 -8.90 13.58 -31.16
CA ASP A 91 -9.73 14.27 -30.18
C ASP A 91 -10.40 13.23 -29.24
N LEU A 92 -10.40 13.53 -27.94
CA LEU A 92 -10.91 12.61 -26.92
C LEU A 92 -12.43 12.46 -26.95
N ASP A 93 -13.16 13.48 -27.37
CA ASP A 93 -14.61 13.50 -27.36
C ASP A 93 -15.20 13.08 -28.71
N THR A 94 -14.69 13.62 -29.80
CA THR A 94 -15.22 13.36 -31.15
C THR A 94 -14.58 12.16 -31.84
N GLN A 95 -13.40 11.72 -31.37
CA GLN A 95 -12.56 10.70 -32.00
C GLN A 95 -12.06 11.10 -33.43
N GLU A 96 -12.23 12.34 -33.81
CA GLU A 96 -11.73 12.85 -35.08
C GLU A 96 -10.20 12.92 -35.06
N THR A 97 -9.60 12.57 -36.20
CA THR A 97 -8.15 12.56 -36.35
C THR A 97 -7.71 13.75 -37.20
N THR A 98 -6.74 14.51 -36.68
CA THR A 98 -6.14 15.66 -37.36
C THR A 98 -4.62 15.60 -37.27
N THR A 99 -3.93 16.50 -37.98
CA THR A 99 -2.48 16.63 -37.90
C THR A 99 -2.08 18.01 -37.36
N GLY A 100 -1.04 18.04 -36.52
CA GLY A 100 -0.50 19.28 -35.98
C GLY A 100 1.02 19.32 -35.93
N SER A 101 1.57 20.52 -35.78
CA SER A 101 3.00 20.69 -35.58
C SER A 101 3.37 20.36 -34.13
N LYS A 102 4.39 19.56 -33.92
CA LYS A 102 4.85 19.16 -32.59
C LYS A 102 5.24 20.33 -31.68
N SER A 103 5.62 21.47 -32.29
CA SER A 103 5.96 22.71 -31.57
C SER A 103 4.80 23.30 -30.78
N ASP A 104 3.55 23.01 -31.18
CA ASP A 104 2.35 23.59 -30.61
C ASP A 104 1.79 22.76 -29.45
N PHE A 105 2.43 21.63 -29.17
CA PHE A 105 1.97 20.65 -28.19
C PHE A 105 3.06 20.28 -27.19
N LYS A 106 2.62 19.97 -25.98
CA LYS A 106 3.47 19.46 -24.92
C LYS A 106 3.05 18.05 -24.51
N GLN A 107 3.96 17.09 -24.59
CA GLN A 107 3.72 15.71 -24.14
C GLN A 107 3.59 15.63 -22.63
N ILE A 108 2.54 15.01 -22.13
CA ILE A 108 2.30 14.76 -20.72
C ILE A 108 2.96 13.44 -20.32
N LYS A 109 3.92 13.50 -19.38
CA LYS A 109 4.73 12.34 -18.97
C LYS A 109 4.53 12.01 -17.51
N PRO A 110 3.51 11.18 -17.15
CA PRO A 110 3.31 10.76 -15.79
C PRO A 110 4.48 9.88 -15.31
N ASN A 111 4.98 10.15 -14.10
CA ASN A 111 6.00 9.31 -13.46
C ASN A 111 5.40 7.98 -12.98
N GLY A 112 6.26 7.05 -12.48
CA GLY A 112 5.82 5.72 -12.05
C GLY A 112 4.77 5.74 -10.94
N GLY A 113 4.83 6.70 -10.02
CA GLY A 113 3.85 6.86 -8.95
C GLY A 113 2.48 7.32 -9.46
N VAL A 114 2.46 8.26 -10.39
CA VAL A 114 1.23 8.74 -11.06
C VAL A 114 0.61 7.62 -11.89
N ARG A 115 1.40 6.89 -12.68
CA ARG A 115 0.90 5.75 -13.47
C ARG A 115 0.27 4.67 -12.60
N ARG A 116 0.76 4.46 -11.38
CA ARG A 116 0.15 3.51 -10.45
C ARG A 116 -1.23 4.00 -9.99
N LEU A 117 -1.38 5.29 -9.65
CA LEU A 117 -2.68 5.86 -9.29
C LEU A 117 -3.69 5.78 -10.44
N ILE A 118 -3.25 6.09 -11.66
CA ILE A 118 -4.08 5.91 -12.87
C ILE A 118 -4.51 4.44 -13.01
N GLY A 119 -3.57 3.49 -12.83
CA GLY A 119 -3.87 2.06 -12.91
C GLY A 119 -4.91 1.62 -11.87
N THR A 120 -4.82 2.12 -10.63
CA THR A 120 -5.83 1.86 -9.60
C THR A 120 -7.21 2.39 -10.00
N ALA A 121 -7.28 3.61 -10.56
CA ALA A 121 -8.53 4.19 -11.04
C ALA A 121 -9.10 3.45 -12.27
N LEU A 122 -8.26 2.93 -13.17
CA LEU A 122 -8.70 2.16 -14.33
C LEU A 122 -9.41 0.85 -13.96
N VAL A 123 -9.03 0.24 -12.85
CA VAL A 123 -9.60 -1.05 -12.41
C VAL A 123 -11.13 -0.99 -12.28
N GLN A 124 -11.70 0.12 -11.79
CA GLN A 124 -13.16 0.26 -11.67
C GLN A 124 -13.90 0.14 -13.01
N PHE A 125 -13.31 0.63 -14.09
CA PHE A 125 -13.88 0.53 -15.44
C PHE A 125 -13.69 -0.88 -16.00
N GLN A 126 -12.51 -1.47 -15.78
CA GLN A 126 -12.21 -2.83 -16.23
C GLN A 126 -13.07 -3.90 -15.54
N LEU A 127 -13.49 -3.68 -14.29
CA LEU A 127 -14.41 -4.58 -13.56
C LEU A 127 -15.80 -4.66 -14.19
N LEU A 128 -16.19 -3.68 -14.99
CA LEU A 128 -17.47 -3.56 -15.67
C LEU A 128 -17.36 -3.71 -17.21
N ASP A 129 -16.16 -4.04 -17.72
CA ASP A 129 -15.91 -4.18 -19.14
C ASP A 129 -16.84 -5.25 -19.76
N PRO A 130 -17.39 -5.04 -20.97
CA PRO A 130 -18.20 -6.05 -21.67
C PRO A 130 -17.44 -7.37 -21.89
N ASP A 131 -16.13 -7.31 -22.11
CA ASP A 131 -15.27 -8.49 -22.31
C ASP A 131 -14.97 -9.18 -20.98
N LEU A 132 -15.33 -10.48 -20.90
CA LEU A 132 -15.08 -11.32 -19.73
C LEU A 132 -13.58 -11.37 -19.37
N SER A 133 -12.70 -11.53 -20.36
CA SER A 133 -11.27 -11.65 -20.13
C SER A 133 -10.67 -10.39 -19.49
N ARG A 134 -11.20 -9.20 -19.85
CA ARG A 134 -10.79 -7.93 -19.23
C ARG A 134 -11.29 -7.83 -17.78
N ARG A 135 -12.51 -8.27 -17.50
CA ARG A 135 -13.02 -8.32 -16.12
C ARG A 135 -12.23 -9.29 -15.25
N GLU A 136 -11.88 -10.47 -15.79
CA GLU A 136 -11.00 -11.43 -15.10
C GLU A 136 -9.62 -10.84 -14.81
N ALA A 137 -9.00 -10.20 -15.80
CA ALA A 137 -7.71 -9.54 -15.63
C ALA A 137 -7.74 -8.43 -14.56
N ALA A 138 -8.86 -7.70 -14.45
CA ALA A 138 -9.06 -6.70 -13.40
C ALA A 138 -9.10 -7.34 -12.01
N VAL A 139 -9.87 -8.43 -11.84
CA VAL A 139 -9.95 -9.19 -10.57
C VAL A 139 -8.58 -9.77 -10.21
N ASP A 140 -7.82 -10.30 -11.18
CA ASP A 140 -6.46 -10.79 -10.98
C ASP A 140 -5.49 -9.69 -10.56
N SER A 141 -5.65 -8.50 -11.12
CA SER A 141 -4.83 -7.34 -10.78
C SER A 141 -5.06 -6.91 -9.33
N ILE A 142 -6.32 -6.85 -8.89
CA ILE A 142 -6.69 -6.56 -7.50
C ILE A 142 -6.15 -7.65 -6.57
N ALA A 143 -6.34 -8.92 -6.90
CA ALA A 143 -5.91 -10.04 -6.07
C ALA A 143 -4.40 -10.04 -5.82
N ARG A 144 -3.60 -9.67 -6.83
CA ARG A 144 -2.13 -9.57 -6.71
C ARG A 144 -1.68 -8.41 -5.82
N ARG A 145 -2.41 -7.31 -5.81
CA ARG A 145 -2.08 -6.11 -5.02
C ARG A 145 -3.36 -5.39 -4.60
N PRO A 146 -4.01 -5.88 -3.54
CA PRO A 146 -5.23 -5.25 -3.04
C PRO A 146 -4.91 -3.88 -2.40
N GLU A 147 -5.68 -2.87 -2.76
CA GLU A 147 -5.62 -1.52 -2.18
C GLU A 147 -7.02 -1.12 -1.68
N ALA A 148 -7.10 -0.40 -0.56
CA ALA A 148 -8.38 -0.01 0.06
C ALA A 148 -9.33 0.69 -0.91
N ALA A 149 -8.80 1.54 -1.79
CA ALA A 149 -9.58 2.27 -2.79
C ALA A 149 -10.31 1.38 -3.82
N GLN A 150 -9.87 0.12 -3.97
CA GLN A 150 -10.47 -0.83 -4.92
C GLN A 150 -11.67 -1.59 -4.34
N LEU A 151 -11.88 -1.53 -3.01
CA LEU A 151 -12.97 -2.28 -2.36
C LEU A 151 -14.35 -1.84 -2.84
N ALA A 152 -14.64 -0.54 -2.83
CA ALA A 152 -15.94 -0.03 -3.24
C ALA A 152 -16.25 -0.30 -4.73
N PRO A 153 -15.34 -0.06 -5.69
CA PRO A 153 -15.55 -0.47 -7.09
C PRO A 153 -15.76 -1.97 -7.27
N LEU A 154 -15.01 -2.81 -6.55
CA LEU A 154 -15.18 -4.26 -6.60
C LEU A 154 -16.55 -4.68 -6.12
N LEU A 155 -17.01 -4.19 -4.97
CA LEU A 155 -18.35 -4.46 -4.42
C LEU A 155 -19.46 -4.04 -5.42
N ALA A 156 -19.35 -2.84 -5.98
CA ALA A 156 -20.34 -2.33 -6.95
C ALA A 156 -20.40 -3.17 -8.24
N SER A 157 -19.32 -3.89 -8.58
CA SER A 157 -19.25 -4.71 -9.79
C SER A 157 -19.84 -6.13 -9.63
N ILE A 158 -20.25 -6.53 -8.40
CA ILE A 158 -20.70 -7.90 -8.11
C ILE A 158 -22.10 -8.16 -8.63
N ASP A 159 -23.04 -7.24 -8.38
CA ASP A 159 -24.46 -7.47 -8.68
C ASP A 159 -24.72 -7.59 -10.20
N GLY A 160 -24.01 -6.81 -11.00
CA GLY A 160 -24.09 -6.83 -12.46
C GLY A 160 -23.28 -7.95 -13.13
N GLU A 161 -22.49 -8.74 -12.38
CA GLU A 161 -21.70 -9.82 -12.98
C GLU A 161 -22.57 -11.00 -13.39
N VAL A 162 -22.50 -11.33 -14.68
CA VAL A 162 -23.31 -12.40 -15.30
C VAL A 162 -22.59 -13.74 -15.30
N ASP A 163 -21.26 -13.73 -15.32
CA ASP A 163 -20.47 -14.95 -15.22
C ASP A 163 -20.44 -15.44 -13.75
N ARG A 164 -20.91 -16.66 -13.53
CA ARG A 164 -21.05 -17.23 -12.18
C ARG A 164 -19.72 -17.45 -11.49
N ILE A 165 -18.69 -17.86 -12.25
CA ILE A 165 -17.36 -18.15 -11.69
C ILE A 165 -16.69 -16.86 -11.29
N LEU A 166 -16.71 -15.87 -12.18
CA LEU A 166 -16.15 -14.55 -11.90
C LEU A 166 -16.91 -13.85 -10.77
N LYS A 167 -18.24 -13.97 -10.71
CA LYS A 167 -19.04 -13.43 -9.60
C LYS A 167 -18.63 -14.03 -8.25
N ALA A 168 -18.49 -15.34 -8.16
CA ALA A 168 -18.04 -16.01 -6.94
C ALA A 168 -16.63 -15.55 -6.54
N ARG A 169 -15.73 -15.38 -7.49
CA ARG A 169 -14.37 -14.89 -7.28
C ARG A 169 -14.35 -13.43 -6.82
N LYS A 170 -15.19 -12.57 -7.40
CA LYS A 170 -15.37 -11.17 -6.93
C LYS A 170 -15.85 -11.13 -5.48
N ILE A 171 -16.84 -11.95 -5.12
CA ILE A 171 -17.37 -12.04 -3.75
C ILE A 171 -16.26 -12.48 -2.78
N GLN A 172 -15.51 -13.53 -3.11
CA GLN A 172 -14.41 -14.01 -2.26
C GLN A 172 -13.35 -12.92 -2.06
N LEU A 173 -12.90 -12.30 -3.15
CA LEU A 173 -11.92 -11.22 -3.08
C LEU A 173 -12.44 -10.01 -2.30
N ALA A 174 -13.71 -9.65 -2.47
CA ALA A 174 -14.35 -8.58 -1.70
C ALA A 174 -14.37 -8.88 -0.19
N ASN A 175 -14.61 -10.13 0.21
CA ASN A 175 -14.52 -10.54 1.62
C ASN A 175 -13.10 -10.40 2.16
N PHE A 176 -12.07 -10.80 1.40
CA PHE A 176 -10.67 -10.62 1.80
C PHE A 176 -10.31 -9.15 1.98
N MET A 177 -10.74 -8.33 1.02
CA MET A 177 -10.48 -6.90 1.05
C MET A 177 -11.29 -6.19 2.15
N ALA A 178 -12.54 -6.55 2.36
CA ALA A 178 -13.35 -5.98 3.44
C ALA A 178 -12.79 -6.34 4.82
N ALA A 179 -12.32 -7.57 5.03
CA ALA A 179 -11.65 -7.97 6.26
C ALA A 179 -10.38 -7.14 6.53
N SER A 180 -9.66 -6.75 5.46
CA SER A 180 -8.41 -5.99 5.55
C SER A 180 -8.64 -4.47 5.64
N PHE A 181 -9.58 -3.92 4.87
CA PHE A 181 -9.63 -2.49 4.56
C PHE A 181 -10.95 -1.79 4.88
N ALA A 182 -12.06 -2.51 5.16
CA ALA A 182 -13.33 -1.83 5.48
C ALA A 182 -13.15 -0.92 6.70
N THR A 183 -13.64 0.32 6.60
CA THR A 183 -13.50 1.33 7.66
C THR A 183 -14.57 1.17 8.75
N VAL A 184 -15.70 0.57 8.41
CA VAL A 184 -16.79 0.28 9.36
C VAL A 184 -16.49 -1.04 10.07
N THR A 185 -16.32 -0.98 11.39
CA THR A 185 -15.98 -2.16 12.22
C THR A 185 -16.94 -3.33 11.99
N GLN A 186 -18.24 -3.07 11.89
CA GLN A 186 -19.23 -4.13 11.69
C GLN A 186 -19.07 -4.86 10.36
N GLU A 187 -18.75 -4.13 9.28
CA GLU A 187 -18.49 -4.72 7.96
C GLU A 187 -17.22 -5.59 7.98
N ARG A 188 -16.17 -5.11 8.65
CA ARG A 188 -14.95 -5.90 8.86
C ARG A 188 -15.22 -7.19 9.65
N LEU A 189 -16.00 -7.11 10.73
CA LEU A 189 -16.36 -8.29 11.54
C LEU A 189 -17.14 -9.32 10.72
N VAL A 190 -18.09 -8.88 9.90
CA VAL A 190 -18.85 -9.77 8.99
C VAL A 190 -17.90 -10.44 8.00
N ALA A 191 -17.01 -9.68 7.37
CA ALA A 191 -16.04 -10.20 6.43
C ALA A 191 -15.07 -11.21 7.10
N ILE A 192 -14.50 -10.89 8.26
CA ILE A 192 -13.62 -11.78 9.02
C ILE A 192 -14.35 -13.08 9.41
N ASN A 193 -15.60 -12.99 9.86
CA ASN A 193 -16.38 -14.16 10.20
C ASN A 193 -16.65 -15.06 8.98
N SER A 194 -16.81 -14.50 7.78
CA SER A 194 -16.93 -15.30 6.55
C SER A 194 -15.67 -16.10 6.24
N LEU A 195 -14.50 -15.66 6.67
CA LEU A 195 -13.22 -16.38 6.49
C LEU A 195 -13.11 -17.60 7.42
N SER A 196 -13.96 -17.76 8.43
CA SER A 196 -13.93 -18.88 9.36
C SER A 196 -14.21 -20.25 8.69
N VAL A 197 -14.83 -20.24 7.52
CA VAL A 197 -15.15 -21.43 6.72
C VAL A 197 -14.24 -21.57 5.49
N ASP A 198 -13.47 -20.55 5.18
CA ASP A 198 -12.53 -20.56 4.05
C ASP A 198 -11.18 -21.13 4.48
N THR A 199 -10.79 -22.27 3.89
CA THR A 199 -9.52 -22.94 4.20
C THR A 199 -8.38 -22.59 3.23
N SER A 200 -8.61 -21.62 2.33
CA SER A 200 -7.60 -21.16 1.35
C SER A 200 -6.36 -20.56 2.03
N VAL A 201 -5.27 -20.53 1.28
CA VAL A 201 -4.03 -19.89 1.73
C VAL A 201 -4.23 -18.39 1.87
N GLU A 202 -5.02 -17.80 0.98
CA GLU A 202 -5.34 -16.38 0.93
C GLU A 202 -6.13 -15.94 2.17
N ALA A 203 -7.17 -16.68 2.57
CA ALA A 203 -7.92 -16.41 3.79
C ALA A 203 -7.02 -16.43 5.04
N ARG A 204 -6.13 -17.45 5.12
CA ARG A 204 -5.16 -17.54 6.22
C ARG A 204 -4.16 -16.39 6.21
N ALA A 205 -3.70 -15.95 5.03
CA ALA A 205 -2.79 -14.81 4.90
C ALA A 205 -3.45 -13.51 5.42
N VAL A 206 -4.70 -13.25 5.05
CA VAL A 206 -5.47 -12.10 5.55
C VAL A 206 -5.61 -12.15 7.07
N LEU A 207 -6.02 -13.29 7.64
CA LEU A 207 -6.16 -13.44 9.08
C LEU A 207 -4.82 -13.27 9.83
N ASN A 208 -3.73 -13.81 9.29
CA ASN A 208 -2.40 -13.63 9.87
C ASN A 208 -1.93 -12.17 9.80
N GLN A 209 -2.26 -11.45 8.73
CA GLN A 209 -1.94 -10.02 8.63
C GLN A 209 -2.67 -9.18 9.68
N ILE A 210 -3.97 -9.46 9.92
CA ILE A 210 -4.76 -8.79 10.97
C ILE A 210 -4.16 -9.09 12.35
N LEU A 211 -3.65 -10.30 12.56
CA LEU A 211 -3.06 -10.77 13.81
C LEU A 211 -1.55 -10.52 13.91
N ALA A 212 -0.97 -9.77 12.99
CA ALA A 212 0.43 -9.41 13.04
C ALA A 212 0.74 -8.55 14.28
N THR A 213 1.85 -8.85 14.94
CA THR A 213 2.31 -8.15 16.13
C THR A 213 3.70 -7.58 15.92
N SER A 214 4.03 -6.53 16.67
CA SER A 214 5.39 -6.01 16.86
C SER A 214 5.78 -6.16 18.32
N THR A 215 7.07 -6.46 18.57
CA THR A 215 7.65 -6.41 19.92
C THR A 215 7.98 -4.98 20.25
N GLU A 216 7.46 -4.52 21.39
CA GLU A 216 7.68 -3.18 21.89
C GLU A 216 8.15 -3.22 23.35
N VAL A 217 8.69 -2.11 23.81
CA VAL A 217 9.17 -1.93 25.19
C VAL A 217 8.68 -0.60 25.76
N ALA A 218 8.33 -0.62 27.05
CA ALA A 218 7.94 0.58 27.80
C ALA A 218 8.30 0.44 29.27
N SER A 219 8.21 1.52 30.05
CA SER A 219 8.39 1.48 31.51
C SER A 219 7.20 0.82 32.22
N VAL A 220 6.00 0.91 31.64
CA VAL A 220 4.77 0.28 32.11
C VAL A 220 3.97 -0.22 30.91
N ILE A 221 3.09 -1.21 31.10
CA ILE A 221 2.21 -1.70 30.04
C ILE A 221 1.32 -0.55 29.61
N PRO A 222 1.41 -0.10 28.32
CA PRO A 222 0.56 0.97 27.83
C PRO A 222 -0.85 0.47 27.51
N GLU A 223 -1.79 1.40 27.39
CA GLU A 223 -3.11 1.08 26.88
C GLU A 223 -3.05 0.68 25.39
N GLY A 224 -4.02 -0.12 24.95
CA GLY A 224 -4.16 -0.54 23.56
C GLY A 224 -4.38 -2.03 23.38
N ASN A 225 -4.31 -2.49 22.14
CA ASN A 225 -4.53 -3.89 21.78
C ASN A 225 -3.23 -4.71 21.95
N ILE A 226 -2.97 -5.15 23.18
CA ILE A 226 -1.79 -5.92 23.55
C ILE A 226 -2.08 -7.41 23.36
N ALA A 227 -1.21 -8.11 22.64
CA ALA A 227 -1.31 -9.54 22.39
C ALA A 227 -0.85 -10.36 23.61
N ARG A 228 0.32 -10.02 24.15
CA ARG A 228 0.89 -10.65 25.35
C ARG A 228 2.04 -9.82 25.91
N VAL A 229 2.29 -10.04 27.19
CA VAL A 229 3.51 -9.58 27.87
C VAL A 229 4.59 -10.65 27.71
N LEU A 230 5.81 -10.24 27.49
CA LEU A 230 6.96 -11.11 27.24
C LEU A 230 7.90 -11.13 28.46
N ASP A 231 8.49 -12.29 28.73
CA ASP A 231 9.55 -12.41 29.72
C ASP A 231 10.90 -12.19 29.01
N PRO A 232 11.61 -11.08 29.28
CA PRO A 232 12.86 -10.79 28.63
C PRO A 232 14.00 -11.74 29.04
N LEU A 233 13.87 -12.45 30.14
CA LEU A 233 14.88 -13.37 30.62
C LEU A 233 14.96 -14.71 29.89
N VAL A 234 13.96 -14.98 29.03
CA VAL A 234 13.97 -16.17 28.14
C VAL A 234 15.02 -16.01 27.02
N ALA A 235 15.22 -14.79 26.53
CA ALA A 235 16.17 -14.47 25.48
C ALA A 235 16.83 -13.09 25.74
N PRO A 236 17.66 -12.96 26.81
CA PRO A 236 18.10 -11.66 27.32
C PRO A 236 18.82 -10.80 26.27
N ASP A 237 19.60 -11.41 25.39
CA ASP A 237 20.34 -10.67 24.37
C ASP A 237 19.45 -10.06 23.32
N GLN A 238 18.42 -10.80 22.86
CA GLN A 238 17.43 -10.30 21.88
C GLN A 238 16.63 -9.14 22.46
N PHE A 239 16.16 -9.26 23.71
CA PHE A 239 15.41 -8.20 24.34
C PHE A 239 16.28 -6.98 24.69
N TYR A 240 17.57 -7.18 24.96
CA TYR A 240 18.48 -6.06 25.13
C TYR A 240 18.68 -5.28 23.83
N ASP A 241 18.72 -5.97 22.68
CA ASP A 241 18.77 -5.31 21.37
C ASP A 241 17.53 -4.45 21.13
N VAL A 242 16.34 -4.88 21.60
CA VAL A 242 15.12 -4.05 21.55
C VAL A 242 15.27 -2.78 22.39
N LEU A 243 15.91 -2.83 23.57
CA LEU A 243 16.22 -1.62 24.36
C LEU A 243 17.17 -0.68 23.60
N VAL A 244 18.18 -1.24 22.95
CA VAL A 244 19.14 -0.45 22.17
C VAL A 244 18.47 0.23 20.98
N GLU A 245 17.63 -0.49 20.23
CA GLU A 245 16.85 0.06 19.11
C GLU A 245 15.87 1.16 19.56
N ALA A 246 15.31 1.01 20.75
CA ALA A 246 14.43 2.00 21.36
C ALA A 246 15.21 3.18 22.00
N ASN A 247 16.55 3.19 21.96
CA ASN A 247 17.44 4.15 22.65
C ASN A 247 17.23 4.20 24.17
N LEU A 248 16.86 3.08 24.79
CA LEU A 248 16.67 2.93 26.24
C LEU A 248 17.88 2.30 26.92
N ALA A 249 18.81 1.73 26.15
CA ALA A 249 20.06 1.20 26.63
C ALA A 249 21.21 1.48 25.63
N PRO A 250 22.45 1.58 26.10
CA PRO A 250 23.61 1.72 25.22
C PRO A 250 23.86 0.41 24.45
N PRO A 251 24.40 0.46 23.22
CA PRO A 251 24.73 -0.73 22.46
C PRO A 251 25.88 -1.51 23.13
N LYS A 252 25.85 -2.84 23.01
CA LYS A 252 26.95 -3.71 23.40
C LYS A 252 28.17 -3.44 22.52
N GLN A 253 29.33 -3.39 23.12
CA GLN A 253 30.58 -3.26 22.39
C GLN A 253 30.94 -4.57 21.71
N THR A 254 31.13 -4.53 20.38
CA THR A 254 31.60 -5.68 19.61
C THR A 254 33.12 -5.89 19.82
N ALA A 255 33.62 -7.07 19.50
CA ALA A 255 35.07 -7.33 19.48
C ALA A 255 35.82 -6.35 18.56
N SER A 256 35.19 -5.89 17.47
CA SER A 256 35.72 -4.87 16.57
C SER A 256 35.79 -3.50 17.24
N ASP A 257 34.78 -3.12 18.00
CA ASP A 257 34.73 -1.83 18.70
C ASP A 257 35.77 -1.80 19.81
N ILE A 258 35.88 -2.90 20.57
CA ILE A 258 36.94 -3.07 21.60
C ILE A 258 38.31 -2.93 20.95
N LYS A 259 38.58 -3.63 19.85
CA LYS A 259 39.87 -3.56 19.16
C LYS A 259 40.18 -2.14 18.69
N LYS A 260 39.26 -1.46 18.04
CA LYS A 260 39.44 -0.07 17.58
C LYS A 260 39.69 0.88 18.75
N ALA A 261 38.94 0.73 19.85
CA ALA A 261 39.13 1.55 21.04
C ALA A 261 40.50 1.33 21.69
N LEU A 262 40.96 0.09 21.75
CA LEU A 262 42.31 -0.23 22.26
C LEU A 262 43.39 0.38 21.36
N GLU A 263 43.29 0.23 20.04
CA GLU A 263 44.23 0.82 19.06
C GLU A 263 44.31 2.35 19.14
N ALA A 264 43.14 3.01 19.36
CA ALA A 264 43.07 4.46 19.51
C ALA A 264 43.69 4.99 20.81
N ASN A 265 43.89 4.12 21.80
CA ASN A 265 44.43 4.48 23.13
C ASN A 265 45.83 3.90 23.41
N ILE A 266 46.62 3.70 22.34
CA ILE A 266 48.03 3.30 22.48
C ILE A 266 48.84 4.52 22.87
N VAL A 267 49.50 4.44 24.04
CA VAL A 267 50.42 5.46 24.54
C VAL A 267 51.77 4.77 24.88
N GLU A 268 52.85 5.24 24.27
CA GLU A 268 54.22 4.72 24.50
C GLU A 268 54.34 3.18 24.39
N GLY A 269 53.61 2.58 23.41
CA GLY A 269 53.63 1.12 23.19
C GLY A 269 52.84 0.31 24.20
N ARG A 270 51.96 0.95 24.96
CA ARG A 270 51.10 0.36 25.99
C ARG A 270 49.66 0.80 25.80
N ILE A 271 48.72 0.00 26.32
CA ILE A 271 47.32 0.35 26.43
C ILE A 271 46.89 0.23 27.88
N ALA A 272 46.43 1.30 28.49
CA ALA A 272 46.08 1.36 29.92
C ALA A 272 47.17 0.72 30.82
N GLY A 273 48.45 0.95 30.50
CA GLY A 273 49.62 0.40 31.23
C GLY A 273 50.04 -1.02 30.84
N PHE A 274 49.23 -1.76 30.02
CA PHE A 274 49.55 -3.12 29.57
C PHE A 274 50.39 -3.10 28.29
N PRO A 275 51.45 -3.92 28.14
CA PRO A 275 52.25 -4.01 26.92
C PRO A 275 51.43 -4.53 25.72
N LEU A 276 51.70 -4.02 24.53
CA LEU A 276 50.97 -4.43 23.28
C LEU A 276 51.05 -5.93 23.01
N VAL A 277 52.16 -6.60 23.36
CA VAL A 277 52.33 -8.04 23.18
C VAL A 277 51.28 -8.85 23.94
N GLN A 278 50.69 -8.33 24.98
CA GLN A 278 49.62 -9.01 25.72
C GLN A 278 48.23 -8.89 25.05
N MET A 279 48.09 -7.99 24.07
CA MET A 279 46.81 -7.74 23.37
C MET A 279 46.45 -8.84 22.39
N ASP A 280 47.31 -9.81 22.13
CA ASP A 280 46.96 -11.02 21.37
C ASP A 280 45.97 -11.90 22.15
N ASN A 281 46.01 -11.84 23.49
CA ASN A 281 45.07 -12.55 24.35
C ASN A 281 43.72 -11.79 24.46
N PRO A 282 42.58 -12.41 24.11
CA PRO A 282 41.25 -11.81 24.23
C PRO A 282 40.92 -11.32 25.64
N LEU A 283 41.29 -12.09 26.68
CA LEU A 283 41.05 -11.70 28.08
C LEU A 283 41.83 -10.44 28.46
N MET A 284 43.08 -10.31 27.99
CA MET A 284 43.90 -9.12 28.26
C MET A 284 43.36 -7.89 27.54
N ARG A 285 42.76 -8.06 26.34
CA ARG A 285 42.07 -6.96 25.66
C ARG A 285 40.89 -6.46 26.49
N GLU A 286 40.09 -7.35 27.03
CA GLU A 286 38.95 -7.01 27.89
C GLU A 286 39.38 -6.31 29.18
N VAL A 287 40.46 -6.78 29.82
CA VAL A 287 41.08 -6.15 31.02
C VAL A 287 41.57 -4.73 30.67
N ALA A 288 42.31 -4.57 29.58
CA ALA A 288 42.79 -3.27 29.14
C ALA A 288 41.63 -2.31 28.77
N TYR A 289 40.61 -2.80 28.07
CA TYR A 289 39.44 -2.01 27.77
C TYR A 289 38.70 -1.57 29.04
N THR A 290 38.52 -2.47 30.00
CA THR A 290 37.89 -2.16 31.29
C THR A 290 38.69 -1.11 32.07
N ALA A 291 40.04 -1.12 32.01
CA ALA A 291 40.88 -0.10 32.61
C ALA A 291 40.67 1.26 31.94
N LEU A 292 40.64 1.33 30.59
CA LEU A 292 40.32 2.55 29.86
C LEU A 292 38.90 3.07 30.19
N ALA A 293 37.92 2.19 30.34
CA ALA A 293 36.55 2.57 30.72
C ALA A 293 36.49 3.18 32.14
N ARG A 294 37.29 2.67 33.07
CA ARG A 294 37.41 3.26 34.44
C ARG A 294 38.01 4.67 34.42
N GLU A 295 38.88 4.95 33.46
CA GLU A 295 39.47 6.28 33.24
C GLU A 295 38.55 7.20 32.43
N GLY A 296 37.36 6.70 31.98
CA GLY A 296 36.39 7.47 31.18
C GLY A 296 36.82 7.69 29.73
N LEU A 297 37.84 6.97 29.24
CA LEU A 297 38.36 7.10 27.87
C LEU A 297 37.52 6.32 26.83
N VAL A 298 36.80 5.29 27.27
CA VAL A 298 35.90 4.47 26.46
C VAL A 298 34.61 4.17 27.23
N PRO A 299 33.50 3.83 26.55
CA PRO A 299 32.28 3.40 27.23
C PRO A 299 32.51 2.11 28.04
N ALA A 300 31.83 1.97 29.16
CA ALA A 300 31.90 0.74 29.96
C ALA A 300 31.34 -0.47 29.19
N LEU A 301 31.91 -1.65 29.39
CA LEU A 301 31.35 -2.90 28.89
C LEU A 301 30.01 -3.19 29.57
N ILE A 302 29.06 -3.64 28.79
CA ILE A 302 27.77 -4.08 29.31
C ILE A 302 27.95 -5.47 29.91
N THR A 303 27.93 -5.56 31.22
CA THR A 303 27.95 -6.83 31.94
C THR A 303 26.57 -7.51 31.90
N GLU A 304 26.53 -8.83 32.14
CA GLU A 304 25.28 -9.57 32.26
C GLU A 304 24.37 -8.96 33.34
N ALA A 305 24.91 -8.59 34.48
CA ALA A 305 24.17 -7.96 35.57
C ALA A 305 23.58 -6.60 35.16
N ALA A 306 24.33 -5.77 34.42
CA ALA A 306 23.84 -4.50 33.91
C ALA A 306 22.77 -4.69 32.84
N ARG A 307 22.92 -5.68 31.96
CA ARG A 307 21.93 -6.08 30.97
C ARG A 307 20.62 -6.52 31.67
N ASP A 308 20.71 -7.45 32.61
CA ASP A 308 19.56 -8.03 33.29
C ASP A 308 18.85 -6.98 34.17
N ALA A 309 19.57 -6.05 34.76
CA ALA A 309 18.99 -4.90 35.46
C ALA A 309 18.24 -3.97 34.51
N ALA A 310 18.80 -3.68 33.33
CA ALA A 310 18.13 -2.89 32.32
C ALA A 310 16.83 -3.58 31.79
N LEU A 311 16.90 -4.88 31.56
CA LEU A 311 15.74 -5.68 31.17
C LEU A 311 14.63 -5.67 32.22
N SER A 312 15.00 -5.84 33.49
CA SER A 312 14.07 -5.89 34.63
C SER A 312 13.39 -4.54 34.93
N SER A 313 13.95 -3.43 34.44
CA SER A 313 13.39 -2.08 34.61
C SER A 313 12.36 -1.71 33.55
N HIS A 314 12.11 -2.59 32.59
CA HIS A 314 11.18 -2.35 31.48
C HIS A 314 10.23 -3.51 31.30
N VAL A 315 9.08 -3.23 30.66
CA VAL A 315 8.09 -4.23 30.28
C VAL A 315 8.15 -4.42 28.75
N PHE A 316 8.31 -5.67 28.36
CA PHE A 316 8.29 -6.08 26.94
C PHE A 316 6.94 -6.71 26.62
N TYR A 317 6.37 -6.33 25.48
CA TYR A 317 5.06 -6.82 25.06
C TYR A 317 4.95 -6.91 23.54
N GLU A 318 4.09 -7.78 23.08
CA GLU A 318 3.65 -7.78 21.69
C GLU A 318 2.38 -6.95 21.55
N ARG A 319 2.38 -6.01 20.62
CA ARG A 319 1.22 -5.21 20.25
C ARG A 319 0.72 -5.63 18.89
N TYR A 320 -0.59 -5.79 18.73
CA TYR A 320 -1.18 -5.98 17.42
C TYR A 320 -1.04 -4.71 16.57
N ALA A 321 -0.72 -4.88 15.27
CA ALA A 321 -0.80 -3.80 14.29
C ALA A 321 -2.23 -3.27 14.14
N GLU A 322 -3.22 -4.14 14.35
CA GLU A 322 -4.65 -3.80 14.40
C GLU A 322 -5.02 -3.23 15.77
N PRO A 323 -5.42 -1.94 15.87
CA PRO A 323 -5.72 -1.32 17.17
C PRO A 323 -7.03 -1.79 17.79
N ASN A 324 -7.96 -2.32 16.98
CA ASN A 324 -9.28 -2.73 17.46
C ASN A 324 -9.28 -4.17 17.98
N ALA A 325 -9.44 -4.33 19.30
CA ALA A 325 -9.45 -5.62 19.96
C ALA A 325 -10.62 -6.54 19.51
N GLN A 326 -11.75 -5.99 19.09
CA GLN A 326 -12.85 -6.80 18.57
C GLN A 326 -12.46 -7.47 17.24
N ILE A 327 -11.73 -6.75 16.39
CA ILE A 327 -11.23 -7.26 15.11
C ILE A 327 -10.22 -8.39 15.33
N THR A 328 -9.25 -8.22 16.21
CA THR A 328 -8.27 -9.28 16.52
C THR A 328 -8.92 -10.49 17.18
N THR A 329 -9.89 -10.29 18.08
CA THR A 329 -10.65 -11.39 18.69
C THR A 329 -11.42 -12.20 17.63
N ALA A 330 -12.12 -11.53 16.72
CA ALA A 330 -12.82 -12.19 15.61
C ALA A 330 -11.86 -12.93 14.67
N ALA A 331 -10.71 -12.33 14.37
CA ALA A 331 -9.68 -12.95 13.52
C ALA A 331 -9.07 -14.21 14.17
N HIS A 332 -8.83 -14.21 15.48
CA HIS A 332 -8.42 -15.41 16.22
C HIS A 332 -9.45 -16.52 16.14
N ALA A 333 -10.73 -16.19 16.36
CA ALA A 333 -11.83 -17.15 16.29
C ALA A 333 -11.95 -17.75 14.87
N ALA A 334 -11.92 -16.91 13.84
CA ALA A 334 -11.97 -17.32 12.44
C ALA A 334 -10.78 -18.21 12.07
N ARG A 335 -9.54 -17.84 12.45
CA ARG A 335 -8.34 -18.64 12.20
C ARG A 335 -8.38 -20.00 12.88
N LYS A 336 -8.85 -20.06 14.14
CA LYS A 336 -9.01 -21.32 14.87
C LYS A 336 -10.03 -22.23 14.17
N SER A 337 -11.17 -21.67 13.73
CA SER A 337 -12.21 -22.42 13.00
C SER A 337 -11.68 -22.98 11.68
N ALA A 338 -11.02 -22.14 10.87
CA ALA A 338 -10.43 -22.58 9.59
C ALA A 338 -9.39 -23.68 9.80
N ASN A 339 -8.49 -23.56 10.79
CA ASN A 339 -7.48 -24.58 11.10
C ASN A 339 -8.10 -25.91 11.55
N ASN A 340 -9.15 -25.87 12.36
CA ASN A 340 -9.85 -27.09 12.78
C ASN A 340 -10.49 -27.82 11.59
N ARG A 341 -11.02 -27.10 10.60
CA ARG A 341 -11.58 -27.70 9.37
C ARG A 341 -10.51 -28.37 8.53
N VAL A 342 -9.34 -27.76 8.39
CA VAL A 342 -8.20 -28.37 7.68
C VAL A 342 -7.77 -29.66 8.36
N ALA A 343 -7.64 -29.65 9.70
CA ALA A 343 -7.27 -30.84 10.46
C ALA A 343 -8.32 -31.97 10.30
N THR A 344 -9.63 -31.63 10.39
CA THR A 344 -10.69 -32.61 10.23
C THR A 344 -10.73 -33.23 8.82
N ALA A 345 -10.47 -32.43 7.78
CA ALA A 345 -10.42 -32.95 6.41
C ALA A 345 -9.24 -33.93 6.19
N GLN A 346 -8.09 -33.67 6.81
CA GLN A 346 -6.92 -34.58 6.74
C GLN A 346 -7.10 -35.91 7.43
N PHE A 347 -8.06 -36.05 8.35
CA PHE A 347 -8.38 -37.31 9.04
C PHE A 347 -9.55 -38.07 8.38
N ALA A 348 -10.18 -37.49 7.36
CA ALA A 348 -11.33 -38.10 6.66
C ALA A 348 -10.93 -38.78 5.33
N ASP A 349 -9.72 -38.57 4.87
CA ASP A 349 -9.04 -39.26 3.77
C ASP A 349 -8.14 -40.42 4.30
#